data_c78af152fce009c89c28982ef8bc3c89
#
_entry.id   c78af152fce009c89c28982ef8bc3c89
#
_cell.length_a   1.000
_cell.length_b   1.000
_cell.length_c   1.000
_cell.angle_alpha   90.00
_cell.angle_beta   90.00
_cell.angle_gamma   90.00
#
_symmetry.space_group_name_H-M   'P 1'
#
loop_
_entity.id
_entity.type
_entity.pdbx_description
1 polymer ?
#
loop_
_entity_poly.entity_id
_entity_poly.type
_entity_poly.pdbx_seq_one_letter_code
_entity_poly.pdbx_strand_id
1 'polypeptide(L)' 'MKTYLTIWFDSEGAGPLEVVKRLRSLGYEPLRGYHDHVYDWGRKVELEDILQMANSVHETLKGLKVLYKLETE' A
#
# COMPACT_ATOMS: atom_id res chain seq x y z
N MET A 1 7.82 8.99 -10.16
CA MET A 1 7.56 8.97 -8.71
C MET A 1 7.05 7.61 -8.29
N LYS A 2 7.33 7.24 -7.07
CA LYS A 2 6.88 5.97 -6.51
C LYS A 2 6.28 6.20 -5.14
N THR A 3 5.27 5.41 -4.80
CA THR A 3 4.68 5.41 -3.46
C THR A 3 4.97 4.08 -2.81
N TYR A 4 5.62 4.13 -1.66
CA TYR A 4 6.03 2.94 -0.92
C TYR A 4 5.09 2.71 0.24
N LEU A 5 4.85 1.45 0.53
CA LEU A 5 3.94 1.04 1.59
C LEU A 5 4.66 0.10 2.55
N THR A 6 4.57 0.40 3.84
CA THR A 6 5.07 -0.46 4.90
C THR A 6 3.88 -0.93 5.72
N ILE A 7 3.84 -2.20 6.05
CA ILE A 7 2.68 -2.81 6.73
C ILE A 7 3.11 -3.55 7.99
N TRP A 8 2.32 -3.39 9.05
CA TRP A 8 2.44 -4.18 10.27
C TRP A 8 1.20 -5.05 10.40
N PHE A 9 1.40 -6.35 10.57
CA PHE A 9 0.33 -7.32 10.66
C PHE A 9 -0.07 -7.59 12.11
N ASP A 10 -1.33 -8.00 12.28
CA ASP A 10 -1.87 -8.42 13.56
C ASP A 10 -2.29 -9.87 13.40
N SER A 11 -1.97 -10.71 14.40
CA SER A 11 -2.32 -12.13 14.35
C SER A 11 -3.84 -12.37 14.30
N GLU A 12 -4.63 -11.39 14.71
CA GLU A 12 -6.09 -11.47 14.65
C GLU A 12 -6.66 -10.94 13.33
N GLY A 13 -5.80 -10.42 12.46
CA GLY A 13 -6.22 -9.87 11.19
C GLY A 13 -5.85 -10.75 10.01
N ALA A 14 -5.90 -10.16 8.81
CA ALA A 14 -5.54 -10.84 7.59
C ALA A 14 -4.05 -11.12 7.53
N GLY A 15 -3.68 -12.23 6.90
CA GLY A 15 -2.28 -12.59 6.72
C GLY A 15 -1.64 -11.88 5.53
N PRO A 16 -0.29 -11.98 5.42
CA PRO A 16 0.43 -11.30 4.33
C PRO A 16 -0.05 -11.67 2.93
N LEU A 17 -0.41 -12.92 2.70
CA LEU A 17 -0.82 -13.35 1.37
C LEU A 17 -2.12 -12.66 0.93
N GLU A 18 -3.08 -12.55 1.85
CA GLU A 18 -4.34 -11.85 1.58
C GLU A 18 -4.08 -10.38 1.26
N VAL A 19 -3.22 -9.74 2.04
CA VAL A 19 -2.90 -8.32 1.85
C VAL A 19 -2.20 -8.10 0.51
N VAL A 20 -1.28 -8.96 0.12
CA VAL A 20 -0.62 -8.88 -1.19
C VAL A 20 -1.64 -8.91 -2.31
N LYS A 21 -2.59 -9.84 -2.25
CA LYS A 21 -3.64 -9.96 -3.28
C LYS A 21 -4.46 -8.69 -3.40
N ARG A 22 -4.85 -8.12 -2.26
CA ARG A 22 -5.65 -6.90 -2.23
C ARG A 22 -4.88 -5.71 -2.80
N LEU A 23 -3.62 -5.56 -2.42
CA LEU A 23 -2.80 -4.45 -2.89
C LEU A 23 -2.45 -4.58 -4.36
N ARG A 24 -2.29 -5.80 -4.88
CA ARG A 24 -2.06 -6.01 -6.30
C ARG A 24 -3.23 -5.51 -7.16
N SER A 25 -4.45 -5.59 -6.65
CA SER A 25 -5.61 -5.06 -7.37
C SER A 25 -5.54 -3.54 -7.56
N LEU A 26 -4.76 -2.85 -6.72
CA LEU A 26 -4.52 -1.41 -6.87
C LEU A 26 -3.30 -1.11 -7.73
N GLY A 27 -2.49 -2.12 -8.05
CA GLY A 27 -1.26 -1.92 -8.82
C GLY A 27 0.01 -1.92 -7.98
N TYR A 28 -0.08 -2.22 -6.69
CA TYR A 28 1.11 -2.36 -5.85
C TYR A 28 1.79 -3.69 -6.10
N GLU A 29 3.13 -3.67 -6.04
CA GLU A 29 3.94 -4.88 -6.15
C GLU A 29 4.73 -5.07 -4.86
N PRO A 30 4.90 -6.32 -4.38
CA PRO A 30 5.71 -6.56 -3.20
C PRO A 30 7.19 -6.29 -3.46
N LEU A 31 7.88 -5.85 -2.41
CA LEU A 31 9.29 -5.52 -2.45
C LEU A 31 10.04 -6.25 -1.35
N ARG A 32 11.37 -6.33 -1.52
CA ARG A 32 12.29 -6.68 -0.46
C ARG A 32 12.94 -5.39 0.04
N GLY A 33 13.33 -5.36 1.31
CA GLY A 33 14.03 -4.24 1.90
C GLY A 33 13.20 -3.49 2.93
N TYR A 34 13.37 -2.19 2.99
CA TYR A 34 12.73 -1.38 4.04
C TYR A 34 11.24 -1.21 3.86
N HIS A 35 10.74 -1.32 2.62
CA HIS A 35 9.33 -1.15 2.32
C HIS A 35 8.77 -2.48 1.84
N ASP A 36 7.50 -2.72 2.12
CA ASP A 36 6.87 -3.99 1.78
C ASP A 36 6.29 -4.01 0.37
N HIS A 37 5.78 -2.87 -0.09
CA HIS A 37 5.14 -2.75 -1.41
C HIS A 37 5.48 -1.43 -2.05
N VAL A 38 5.39 -1.40 -3.38
CA VAL A 38 5.62 -0.18 -4.15
C VAL A 38 4.56 -0.03 -5.24
N TYR A 39 4.15 1.22 -5.45
CA TYR A 39 3.35 1.61 -6.60
C TYR A 39 4.17 2.58 -7.43
N ASP A 40 4.47 2.18 -8.66
CA ASP A 40 5.23 3.03 -9.58
C ASP A 40 4.24 3.84 -10.42
N TRP A 41 4.21 5.15 -10.19
CA TRP A 41 3.31 6.03 -10.92
C TRP A 41 3.67 6.15 -12.39
N GLY A 42 4.96 5.94 -12.74
CA GLY A 42 5.44 6.13 -14.11
C GLY A 42 5.45 7.58 -14.56
N ARG A 43 5.16 8.50 -13.67
CA ARG A 43 5.11 9.94 -13.94
C ARG A 43 5.21 10.72 -12.64
N LYS A 44 5.37 12.03 -12.77
CA LYS A 44 5.26 12.93 -11.62
C LYS A 44 3.77 13.15 -11.32
N VAL A 45 3.41 13.15 -10.06
CA VAL A 45 2.00 13.29 -9.64
C VAL A 45 1.83 14.46 -8.69
N GLU A 46 0.59 14.94 -8.60
CA GLU A 46 0.22 16.02 -7.73
C GLU A 46 -0.23 15.48 -6.36
N LEU A 47 -0.28 16.37 -5.37
CA LEU A 47 -0.71 16.00 -4.03
C LEU A 47 -2.09 15.35 -4.04
N GLU A 48 -3.00 15.85 -4.86
CA GLU A 48 -4.36 15.28 -4.96
C GLU A 48 -4.33 13.82 -5.40
N ASP A 49 -3.46 13.47 -6.35
CA ASP A 49 -3.32 12.07 -6.80
C ASP A 49 -2.85 11.19 -5.65
N ILE A 50 -1.89 11.70 -4.87
CA ILE A 50 -1.34 10.97 -3.74
C ILE A 50 -2.41 10.73 -2.67
N LEU A 51 -3.21 11.76 -2.38
CA LEU A 51 -4.28 11.65 -1.39
C LEU A 51 -5.38 10.68 -1.84
N GLN A 52 -5.71 10.67 -3.13
CA GLN A 52 -6.67 9.72 -3.66
C GLN A 52 -6.14 8.28 -3.56
N MET A 53 -4.86 8.09 -3.84
CA MET A 53 -4.24 6.78 -3.68
C MET A 53 -4.25 6.34 -2.21
N ALA A 54 -3.93 7.25 -1.28
CA ALA A 54 -3.97 6.96 0.14
C ALA A 54 -5.37 6.51 0.56
N ASN A 55 -6.39 7.16 0.04
CA ASN A 55 -7.77 6.79 0.33
C ASN A 55 -8.11 5.40 -0.23
N SER A 56 -7.63 5.09 -1.43
CA SER A 56 -7.83 3.77 -2.03
C SER A 56 -7.16 2.67 -1.22
N VAL A 57 -5.95 2.93 -0.70
CA VAL A 57 -5.25 1.99 0.17
C VAL A 57 -6.04 1.79 1.46
N HIS A 58 -6.54 2.88 2.03
CA HIS A 58 -7.35 2.81 3.25
C HIS A 58 -8.57 1.91 3.05
N GLU A 59 -9.32 2.12 1.97
CA GLU A 59 -10.50 1.32 1.68
C GLU A 59 -10.15 -0.15 1.40
N THR A 60 -9.05 -0.39 0.72
CA THR A 60 -8.60 -1.75 0.39
C THR A 60 -8.20 -2.54 1.64
N LEU A 61 -7.55 -1.87 2.60
CA LEU A 61 -7.06 -2.52 3.82
C LEU A 61 -8.07 -2.48 4.97
N LYS A 62 -9.18 -1.78 4.79
CA LYS A 62 -10.21 -1.65 5.81
C LYS A 62 -10.73 -3.03 6.21
N GLY A 63 -10.82 -3.26 7.53
CA GLY A 63 -11.32 -4.53 8.06
C GLY A 63 -10.27 -5.64 8.14
N LEU A 64 -9.07 -5.43 7.59
CA LEU A 64 -8.02 -6.45 7.62
C LEU A 64 -7.14 -6.39 8.88
N LYS A 65 -7.37 -5.39 9.73
CA LYS A 65 -6.65 -5.21 11.01
C LYS A 65 -5.13 -5.12 10.81
N VAL A 66 -4.72 -4.29 9.88
CA VAL A 66 -3.30 -4.01 9.65
C VAL A 66 -3.03 -2.53 9.86
N LEU A 67 -1.82 -2.19 10.26
CA LEU A 67 -1.34 -0.81 10.30
C LEU A 67 -0.45 -0.61 9.09
N TYR A 68 -0.45 0.60 8.55
CA TYR A 68 0.38 0.86 7.38
C TYR A 68 0.90 2.29 7.37
N LYS A 69 1.94 2.50 6.58
CA LYS A 69 2.56 3.80 6.39
C LYS A 69 2.83 3.96 4.90
N LEU A 70 2.50 5.13 4.36
CA LEU A 70 2.75 5.47 2.96
C LEU A 70 3.83 6.55 2.87
N GLU A 71 4.75 6.38 1.92
CA GLU A 71 5.77 7.38 1.61
C GLU A 71 5.86 7.53 0.10
N THR A 72 5.79 8.77 -0.40
CA THR A 72 5.93 9.07 -1.83
C THR A 72 7.20 9.85 -2.08
N GLU A 73 7.97 9.42 -3.07
CA GLU A 73 9.20 10.11 -3.47
C GLU A 73 9.52 9.96 -4.94
#